data_574df8125a41b8a3f2a42fe5398a6127
#
_entry.id   574df8125a41b8a3f2a42fe5398a6127
#
_cell.length_a   1.000
_cell.length_b   1.000
_cell.length_c   1.000
_cell.angle_alpha   90.00
_cell.angle_beta   90.00
_cell.angle_gamma   90.00
#
_symmetry.space_group_name_H-M   'P 1'
#
loop_
_entity.id
_entity.type
_entity.pdbx_description
1 polymer ?
#
loop_
_entity_poly.entity_id
_entity_poly.type
_entity_poly.pdbx_seq_one_letter_code
_entity_poly.pdbx_strand_id
1 'polypeptide(L)'
;MPDLDFKVTGVEGAVHGIVPLLHFKLEVTNIPETELIQSVMLQTQIQIHPTLRTYADGEKGKLSELFGQPEQWGQTLRARLWTHSNANIRQFAGRTEAILSVPCTYDLNVAATKYFYALEDGEVPLLFLFSGTIFYEGPDGRLQIQQVSWNKECTYRMPITIWQEIMDQHYPNSAWIPLERGVFDRLYEYRRRVGVSSWEQTIERLLASEPIEAPNGKTDLPA
;
A
#
# COMPACT_ATOMS: atom_id res chain seq x y z
N MET A 1 1.58 -23.16 26.38
CA MET A 1 1.74 -21.72 26.07
C MET A 1 1.40 -21.57 24.61
N PRO A 2 0.58 -20.60 24.25
CA PRO A 2 0.14 -20.40 22.88
C PRO A 2 1.31 -20.03 21.93
N ASP A 3 1.32 -20.64 20.77
CA ASP A 3 2.18 -20.25 19.65
C ASP A 3 1.29 -19.99 18.43
N LEU A 4 1.08 -18.70 18.16
CA LEU A 4 0.22 -18.28 17.05
C LEU A 4 1.01 -18.26 15.74
N ASP A 5 0.36 -18.75 14.68
CA ASP A 5 0.82 -18.57 13.31
C ASP A 5 -0.20 -17.80 12.48
N PHE A 6 0.28 -17.06 11.48
CA PHE A 6 -0.51 -16.11 10.71
C PHE A 6 -0.34 -16.33 9.22
N LYS A 7 -1.45 -16.33 8.47
CA LYS A 7 -1.43 -16.48 7.03
C LYS A 7 -2.45 -15.53 6.39
N VAL A 8 -2.01 -14.70 5.47
CA VAL A 8 -2.91 -13.92 4.62
C VAL A 8 -3.47 -14.83 3.53
N THR A 9 -4.78 -14.99 3.49
CA THR A 9 -5.48 -15.91 2.58
C THR A 9 -6.17 -15.21 1.42
N GLY A 10 -6.33 -13.88 1.51
CA GLY A 10 -6.97 -13.10 0.45
C GLY A 10 -6.98 -11.61 0.75
N VAL A 11 -7.40 -10.83 -0.22
CA VAL A 11 -7.63 -9.39 -0.11
C VAL A 11 -8.85 -9.00 -0.93
N GLU A 12 -9.61 -8.04 -0.44
CA GLU A 12 -10.75 -7.46 -1.14
C GLU A 12 -10.88 -5.97 -0.83
N GLY A 13 -11.47 -5.21 -1.75
CA GLY A 13 -11.84 -3.82 -1.52
C GLY A 13 -13.11 -3.73 -0.67
N ALA A 14 -13.18 -2.77 0.26
CA ALA A 14 -14.38 -2.51 1.05
C ALA A 14 -15.43 -1.79 0.20
N VAL A 15 -16.49 -2.48 -0.18
CA VAL A 15 -17.52 -2.01 -1.14
C VAL A 15 -18.29 -0.76 -0.65
N HIS A 16 -18.37 -0.50 0.66
CA HIS A 16 -19.17 0.58 1.25
C HIS A 16 -18.37 1.50 2.18
N GLY A 17 -17.05 1.56 2.02
CA GLY A 17 -16.20 2.46 2.81
C GLY A 17 -16.37 3.92 2.41
N ILE A 18 -16.34 4.85 3.38
CA ILE A 18 -16.28 6.30 3.10
C ILE A 18 -14.93 6.67 2.46
N VAL A 19 -13.90 5.89 2.74
CA VAL A 19 -12.56 6.00 2.18
C VAL A 19 -12.18 4.67 1.53
N PRO A 20 -11.24 4.66 0.55
CA PRO A 20 -10.75 3.41 -0.03
C PRO A 20 -10.07 2.57 1.05
N LEU A 21 -10.56 1.35 1.27
CA LEU A 21 -10.05 0.39 2.24
C LEU A 21 -9.80 -0.95 1.57
N LEU A 22 -8.66 -1.54 1.82
CA LEU A 22 -8.37 -2.94 1.52
C LEU A 22 -8.53 -3.77 2.80
N HIS A 23 -9.24 -4.88 2.69
CA HIS A 23 -9.43 -5.86 3.76
C HIS A 23 -8.62 -7.11 3.43
N PHE A 24 -7.50 -7.31 4.14
CA PHE A 24 -6.74 -8.55 4.06
C PHE A 24 -7.34 -9.58 5.00
N LYS A 25 -7.70 -10.74 4.48
CA LYS A 25 -8.22 -11.89 5.25
C LYS A 25 -7.04 -12.61 5.88
N LEU A 26 -7.01 -12.65 7.18
CA LEU A 26 -5.96 -13.25 7.98
C LEU A 26 -6.47 -14.50 8.68
N GLU A 27 -5.90 -15.65 8.36
CA GLU A 27 -6.06 -16.87 9.11
C GLU A 27 -5.07 -16.87 10.28
N VAL A 28 -5.55 -17.21 11.46
CA VAL A 28 -4.76 -17.32 12.68
C VAL A 28 -4.93 -18.71 13.28
N THR A 29 -3.83 -19.41 13.49
CA THR A 29 -3.82 -20.73 14.11
C THR A 29 -3.02 -20.70 15.41
N ASN A 30 -3.41 -21.52 16.37
CA ASN A 30 -2.72 -21.69 17.65
C ASN A 30 -2.26 -23.12 17.85
N ILE A 31 -1.07 -23.29 18.39
CA ILE A 31 -0.54 -24.58 18.87
C ILE A 31 -0.20 -24.42 20.34
N PRO A 32 -0.77 -25.26 21.24
CA PRO A 32 -1.71 -26.36 20.98
C PRO A 32 -3.14 -25.88 20.68
N GLU A 33 -3.84 -26.59 19.80
CA GLU A 33 -5.20 -26.23 19.34
C GLU A 33 -6.26 -26.18 20.46
N THR A 34 -6.00 -26.90 21.55
CA THR A 34 -6.93 -26.98 22.70
C THR A 34 -6.85 -25.80 23.66
N GLU A 35 -5.82 -24.96 23.53
CA GLU A 35 -5.61 -23.82 24.41
C GLU A 35 -6.54 -22.67 24.03
N LEU A 36 -7.30 -22.17 25.01
CA LEU A 36 -8.28 -21.11 24.80
C LEU A 36 -7.58 -19.75 24.77
N ILE A 37 -7.57 -19.11 23.63
CA ILE A 37 -7.16 -17.73 23.45
C ILE A 37 -8.34 -16.83 23.75
N GLN A 38 -8.23 -15.95 24.74
CA GLN A 38 -9.30 -15.02 25.13
C GLN A 38 -9.38 -13.83 24.17
N SER A 39 -8.23 -13.29 23.78
CA SER A 39 -8.13 -12.26 22.74
C SER A 39 -6.69 -12.06 22.31
N VAL A 40 -6.50 -11.46 21.11
CA VAL A 40 -5.18 -11.00 20.65
C VAL A 40 -5.29 -9.56 20.22
N MET A 41 -4.45 -8.71 20.79
CA MET A 41 -4.20 -7.35 20.31
C MET A 41 -3.06 -7.42 19.30
N LEU A 42 -3.40 -7.56 18.02
CA LEU A 42 -2.44 -7.74 16.94
C LEU A 42 -2.05 -6.39 16.32
N GLN A 43 -0.76 -6.19 16.15
CA GLN A 43 -0.17 -5.14 15.33
C GLN A 43 0.54 -5.78 14.15
N THR A 44 0.31 -5.26 12.97
CA THR A 44 0.89 -5.76 11.73
C THR A 44 1.58 -4.63 10.99
N GLN A 45 2.86 -4.81 10.70
CA GLN A 45 3.60 -3.95 9.79
C GLN A 45 3.55 -4.58 8.40
N ILE A 46 3.15 -3.81 7.39
CA ILE A 46 3.04 -4.26 6.00
C ILE A 46 4.10 -3.55 5.17
N GLN A 47 4.95 -4.34 4.51
CA GLN A 47 6.01 -3.84 3.65
C GLN A 47 5.79 -4.28 2.20
N ILE A 48 6.13 -3.39 1.27
CA ILE A 48 6.21 -3.70 -0.17
C ILE A 48 7.64 -4.17 -0.46
N HIS A 49 7.76 -5.30 -1.17
CA HIS A 49 9.04 -5.88 -1.60
C HIS A 49 9.23 -5.77 -3.11
N PRO A 50 9.55 -4.59 -3.65
CA PRO A 50 9.59 -4.35 -5.09
C PRO A 50 10.66 -5.16 -5.82
N THR A 51 11.68 -5.67 -5.11
CA THR A 51 12.73 -6.55 -5.68
C THR A 51 12.21 -7.94 -6.08
N LEU A 52 11.06 -8.36 -5.57
CA LEU A 52 10.46 -9.67 -5.83
C LEU A 52 9.47 -9.66 -7.02
N ARG A 53 9.52 -8.59 -7.82
CA ARG A 53 8.69 -8.42 -9.03
C ARG A 53 9.56 -8.02 -10.21
N THR A 54 9.16 -8.43 -11.41
CA THR A 54 9.67 -7.89 -12.70
C THR A 54 8.77 -6.74 -13.17
N TYR A 55 9.33 -5.82 -13.93
CA TYR A 55 8.64 -4.61 -14.39
C TYR A 55 8.69 -4.50 -15.91
N ALA A 56 7.57 -4.12 -16.51
CA ALA A 56 7.50 -3.75 -17.92
C ALA A 56 8.22 -2.41 -18.16
N ASP A 57 8.60 -2.13 -19.40
CA ASP A 57 9.34 -0.89 -19.70
C ASP A 57 8.53 0.38 -19.43
N GLY A 58 7.21 0.36 -19.65
CA GLY A 58 6.31 1.44 -19.27
C GLY A 58 6.29 1.71 -17.76
N GLU A 59 6.27 0.64 -16.96
CA GLU A 59 6.34 0.73 -15.49
C GLU A 59 7.69 1.29 -15.02
N LYS A 60 8.80 0.87 -15.64
CA LYS A 60 10.15 1.36 -15.30
C LYS A 60 10.26 2.88 -15.45
N GLY A 61 9.71 3.43 -16.53
CA GLY A 61 9.70 4.88 -16.76
C GLY A 61 8.99 5.63 -15.62
N LYS A 62 7.80 5.17 -15.22
CA LYS A 62 7.02 5.76 -14.13
C LYS A 62 7.69 5.59 -12.75
N LEU A 63 8.40 4.49 -12.53
CA LEU A 63 9.08 4.19 -11.27
C LEU A 63 10.43 4.89 -11.12
N SER A 64 10.96 5.50 -12.16
CA SER A 64 12.24 6.23 -12.11
C SER A 64 12.23 7.37 -11.08
N GLU A 65 11.09 7.99 -10.85
CA GLU A 65 10.93 9.01 -9.80
C GLU A 65 11.16 8.46 -8.37
N LEU A 66 10.80 7.19 -8.15
CA LEU A 66 10.92 6.56 -6.82
C LEU A 66 12.26 5.86 -6.60
N PHE A 67 12.83 5.29 -7.64
CA PHE A 67 13.96 4.37 -7.52
C PHE A 67 15.19 4.80 -8.36
N GLY A 68 15.10 5.91 -9.07
CA GLY A 68 16.13 6.34 -10.02
C GLY A 68 16.09 5.51 -11.30
N GLN A 69 17.15 5.63 -12.10
CA GLN A 69 17.24 4.93 -13.37
C GLN A 69 17.32 3.40 -13.18
N PRO A 70 16.73 2.60 -14.08
CA PRO A 70 16.65 1.14 -13.94
C PRO A 70 18.02 0.46 -13.73
N GLU A 71 19.10 1.03 -14.27
CA GLU A 71 20.47 0.53 -14.11
C GLU A 71 20.95 0.57 -12.64
N GLN A 72 20.35 1.45 -11.83
CA GLN A 72 20.69 1.63 -10.41
C GLN A 72 19.83 0.78 -9.47
N TRP A 73 18.80 0.10 -9.99
CA TRP A 73 17.81 -0.60 -9.18
C TRP A 73 18.39 -1.73 -8.33
N GLY A 74 19.51 -2.32 -8.74
CA GLY A 74 20.22 -3.27 -7.90
C GLY A 74 20.62 -2.72 -6.53
N GLN A 75 20.74 -1.39 -6.41
CA GLN A 75 21.11 -0.71 -5.17
C GLN A 75 19.94 0.09 -4.56
N THR A 76 19.06 0.64 -5.37
CA THR A 76 18.00 1.58 -4.95
C THR A 76 16.66 0.90 -4.69
N LEU A 77 16.38 -0.22 -5.35
CA LEU A 77 15.14 -0.98 -5.18
C LEU A 77 15.22 -1.77 -3.87
N ARG A 78 14.51 -1.32 -2.85
CA ARG A 78 14.52 -1.93 -1.52
C ARG A 78 13.11 -2.08 -0.98
N ALA A 79 12.94 -3.00 -0.03
CA ALA A 79 11.70 -3.11 0.73
C ALA A 79 11.32 -1.75 1.35
N ARG A 80 10.05 -1.42 1.28
CA ARG A 80 9.50 -0.16 1.81
C ARG A 80 8.32 -0.44 2.72
N LEU A 81 8.33 0.23 3.86
CA LEU A 81 7.15 0.26 4.71
C LEU A 81 5.97 0.88 3.91
N TRP A 82 4.88 0.14 3.84
CA TRP A 82 3.62 0.68 3.33
C TRP A 82 2.81 1.28 4.46
N THR A 83 2.42 0.46 5.45
CA THR A 83 1.57 0.92 6.56
C THR A 83 1.64 -0.02 7.76
N HIS A 84 1.00 0.41 8.83
CA HIS A 84 0.68 -0.44 9.97
C HIS A 84 -0.83 -0.63 10.05
N SER A 85 -1.27 -1.83 10.42
CA SER A 85 -2.66 -2.16 10.67
C SER A 85 -2.79 -2.89 11.99
N ASN A 86 -3.87 -2.62 12.72
CA ASN A 86 -4.16 -3.26 14.00
C ASN A 86 -5.45 -4.06 13.89
N ALA A 87 -5.48 -5.22 14.56
CA ALA A 87 -6.69 -6.02 14.68
C ALA A 87 -6.85 -6.53 16.11
N ASN A 88 -8.09 -6.52 16.58
CA ASN A 88 -8.45 -7.19 17.81
C ASN A 88 -9.14 -8.52 17.47
N ILE A 89 -8.44 -9.62 17.73
CA ILE A 89 -8.96 -10.97 17.48
C ILE A 89 -9.73 -11.40 18.72
N ARG A 90 -10.95 -11.85 18.49
CA ARG A 90 -11.84 -12.33 19.56
C ARG A 90 -11.43 -13.71 20.03
N GLN A 91 -12.08 -14.19 21.06
CA GLN A 91 -11.87 -15.51 21.64
C GLN A 91 -11.96 -16.63 20.60
N PHE A 92 -11.00 -17.55 20.64
CA PHE A 92 -10.98 -18.75 19.80
C PHE A 92 -10.13 -19.86 20.41
N ALA A 93 -10.28 -21.07 19.87
CA ALA A 93 -9.39 -22.20 20.09
C ALA A 93 -9.01 -22.80 18.74
N GLY A 94 -7.77 -23.26 18.60
CA GLY A 94 -7.24 -23.86 17.41
C GLY A 94 -7.08 -22.84 16.26
N ARG A 95 -8.19 -22.42 15.61
CA ARG A 95 -8.14 -21.57 14.42
C ARG A 95 -9.24 -20.51 14.42
N THR A 96 -8.93 -19.35 13.87
CA THR A 96 -9.89 -18.27 13.62
C THR A 96 -9.51 -17.45 12.40
N GLU A 97 -10.38 -16.54 12.00
CA GLU A 97 -10.14 -15.57 10.95
C GLU A 97 -10.26 -14.14 11.51
N ALA A 98 -9.45 -13.25 10.97
CA ALA A 98 -9.48 -11.82 11.28
C ALA A 98 -9.34 -11.01 9.99
N ILE A 99 -9.65 -9.72 10.07
CA ILE A 99 -9.49 -8.78 8.95
C ILE A 99 -8.50 -7.70 9.37
N LEU A 100 -7.48 -7.50 8.53
CA LEU A 100 -6.60 -6.34 8.59
C LEU A 100 -7.11 -5.29 7.62
N SER A 101 -7.61 -4.18 8.14
CA SER A 101 -8.10 -3.07 7.32
C SER A 101 -6.97 -2.09 7.05
N VAL A 102 -6.73 -1.80 5.77
CA VAL A 102 -5.68 -0.91 5.29
C VAL A 102 -6.30 0.22 4.49
N PRO A 103 -6.27 1.47 5.01
CA PRO A 103 -6.71 2.62 4.23
C PRO A 103 -5.74 2.87 3.07
N CYS A 104 -6.29 3.30 1.92
CA CYS A 104 -5.54 3.51 0.67
C CYS A 104 -5.72 4.93 0.14
N THR A 105 -5.94 5.92 1.02
CA THR A 105 -5.99 7.32 0.60
C THR A 105 -4.65 7.77 0.02
N TYR A 106 -4.68 8.65 -0.98
CA TYR A 106 -3.48 9.11 -1.70
C TYR A 106 -2.40 9.70 -0.78
N ASP A 107 -2.81 10.37 0.29
CA ASP A 107 -1.94 11.06 1.25
C ASP A 107 -1.36 10.17 2.35
N LEU A 108 -1.94 8.98 2.57
CA LEU A 108 -1.48 8.08 3.63
C LEU A 108 -0.01 7.68 3.48
N ASN A 109 0.37 7.32 2.27
CA ASN A 109 1.76 7.02 1.92
C ASN A 109 2.00 7.33 0.43
N VAL A 110 2.51 8.53 0.17
CA VAL A 110 2.75 9.05 -1.19
C VAL A 110 3.64 8.12 -2.00
N ALA A 111 4.68 7.56 -1.40
CA ALA A 111 5.61 6.68 -2.10
C ALA A 111 4.94 5.34 -2.49
N ALA A 112 4.12 4.77 -1.61
CA ALA A 112 3.36 3.56 -1.92
C ALA A 112 2.29 3.85 -2.99
N THR A 113 1.60 4.98 -2.89
CA THR A 113 0.61 5.41 -3.90
C THR A 113 1.26 5.58 -5.28
N LYS A 114 2.40 6.27 -5.37
CA LYS A 114 3.15 6.40 -6.63
C LYS A 114 3.60 5.05 -7.17
N TYR A 115 4.04 4.15 -6.29
CA TYR A 115 4.42 2.81 -6.68
C TYR A 115 3.24 2.04 -7.29
N PHE A 116 2.11 1.97 -6.62
CA PHE A 116 0.92 1.27 -7.12
C PHE A 116 0.38 1.88 -8.41
N TYR A 117 0.37 3.21 -8.51
CA TYR A 117 -0.08 3.91 -9.70
C TYR A 117 0.82 3.66 -10.93
N ALA A 118 2.12 3.41 -10.72
CA ALA A 118 3.05 3.12 -11.79
C ALA A 118 2.86 1.71 -12.38
N LEU A 119 2.23 0.79 -11.64
CA LEU A 119 2.02 -0.60 -12.05
C LEU A 119 0.83 -0.72 -13.00
N GLU A 120 1.01 -1.47 -14.07
CA GLU A 120 -0.03 -1.66 -15.10
C GLU A 120 -0.85 -2.91 -14.82
N ASP A 121 -0.19 -3.98 -14.38
CA ASP A 121 -0.84 -5.26 -14.09
C ASP A 121 -0.01 -6.11 -13.08
N GLY A 122 -0.44 -7.36 -12.85
CA GLY A 122 0.29 -8.34 -12.05
C GLY A 122 0.10 -8.20 -10.54
N GLU A 123 1.09 -8.66 -9.78
CA GLU A 123 0.96 -8.77 -8.33
C GLU A 123 2.01 -7.92 -7.61
N VAL A 124 1.63 -7.37 -6.47
CA VAL A 124 2.51 -6.66 -5.54
C VAL A 124 2.98 -7.61 -4.45
N PRO A 125 4.28 -7.90 -4.35
CA PRO A 125 4.81 -8.71 -3.26
C PRO A 125 4.77 -7.93 -1.95
N LEU A 126 4.06 -8.46 -0.95
CA LEU A 126 3.92 -7.90 0.38
C LEU A 126 4.53 -8.83 1.42
N LEU A 127 5.14 -8.24 2.46
CA LEU A 127 5.56 -8.92 3.68
C LEU A 127 4.77 -8.33 4.85
N PHE A 128 4.17 -9.23 5.65
CA PHE A 128 3.45 -8.91 6.87
C PHE A 128 4.29 -9.37 8.05
N LEU A 129 4.63 -8.45 8.94
CA LEU A 129 5.36 -8.71 10.18
C LEU A 129 4.40 -8.52 11.33
N PHE A 130 4.26 -9.54 12.17
CA PHE A 130 3.27 -9.57 13.23
C PHE A 130 3.92 -9.35 14.59
N SER A 131 3.27 -8.55 15.42
CA SER A 131 3.59 -8.33 16.81
C SER A 131 2.31 -8.12 17.61
N GLY A 132 2.37 -8.16 18.92
CA GLY A 132 1.19 -7.93 19.73
C GLY A 132 1.15 -8.73 21.01
N THR A 133 0.00 -8.71 21.65
CA THR A 133 -0.23 -9.31 22.97
C THR A 133 -1.35 -10.34 22.89
N ILE A 134 -1.05 -11.54 23.37
CA ILE A 134 -1.96 -12.68 23.46
C ILE A 134 -2.47 -12.76 24.89
N PHE A 135 -3.77 -12.76 25.08
CA PHE A 135 -4.45 -13.03 26.34
C PHE A 135 -5.06 -14.43 26.27
N TYR A 136 -4.65 -15.33 27.16
CA TYR A 136 -5.09 -16.73 27.14
C TYR A 136 -5.35 -17.26 28.53
N GLU A 137 -6.06 -18.37 28.61
CA GLU A 137 -6.36 -19.04 29.88
C GLU A 137 -5.27 -20.07 30.18
N GLY A 138 -4.60 -19.89 31.31
CA GLY A 138 -3.59 -20.85 31.76
C GLY A 138 -4.23 -22.14 32.35
N PRO A 139 -3.40 -23.14 32.65
CA PRO A 139 -3.86 -24.43 33.17
C PRO A 139 -4.62 -24.33 34.50
N ASP A 140 -4.41 -23.25 35.24
CA ASP A 140 -5.08 -22.93 36.49
C ASP A 140 -6.39 -22.11 36.33
N GLY A 141 -6.86 -21.92 35.09
CA GLY A 141 -8.04 -21.15 34.77
C GLY A 141 -7.85 -19.62 34.88
N ARG A 142 -6.62 -19.15 35.09
CA ARG A 142 -6.32 -17.72 35.20
C ARG A 142 -5.92 -17.13 33.89
N LEU A 143 -6.30 -15.87 33.69
CA LEU A 143 -5.83 -15.10 32.55
C LEU A 143 -4.30 -14.89 32.60
N GLN A 144 -3.66 -15.25 31.52
CA GLN A 144 -2.21 -15.05 31.30
C GLN A 144 -1.97 -14.20 30.07
N ILE A 145 -0.79 -13.60 30.01
CA ILE A 145 -0.38 -12.68 28.95
C ILE A 145 0.94 -13.17 28.35
N GLN A 146 0.98 -13.19 27.02
CA GLN A 146 2.18 -13.51 26.26
C GLN A 146 2.32 -12.56 25.08
N GLN A 147 3.56 -12.27 24.65
CA GLN A 147 3.80 -11.54 23.42
C GLN A 147 3.82 -12.50 22.21
N VAL A 148 3.30 -12.01 21.08
CA VAL A 148 3.50 -12.68 19.79
C VAL A 148 4.99 -12.76 19.52
N SER A 149 5.48 -13.92 19.09
CA SER A 149 6.90 -14.11 18.81
C SER A 149 7.38 -13.18 17.69
N TRP A 150 8.58 -12.59 17.86
CA TRP A 150 9.14 -11.58 16.96
C TRP A 150 9.41 -12.08 15.54
N ASN A 151 9.49 -13.40 15.33
CA ASN A 151 9.75 -14.03 14.04
C ASN A 151 8.47 -14.37 13.24
N LYS A 152 7.30 -13.95 13.72
CA LYS A 152 6.05 -14.24 13.02
C LYS A 152 5.86 -13.28 11.85
N GLU A 153 5.91 -13.87 10.64
CA GLU A 153 5.75 -13.14 9.39
C GLU A 153 5.06 -14.00 8.34
N CYS A 154 4.44 -13.39 7.36
CA CYS A 154 3.99 -14.08 6.16
C CYS A 154 4.12 -13.20 4.92
N THR A 155 4.24 -13.82 3.77
CA THR A 155 4.23 -13.14 2.48
C THR A 155 2.89 -13.32 1.79
N TYR A 156 2.48 -12.30 1.03
CA TYR A 156 1.31 -12.36 0.20
C TYR A 156 1.55 -11.58 -1.11
N ARG A 157 1.02 -12.10 -2.23
CA ARG A 157 1.07 -11.43 -3.53
C ARG A 157 -0.30 -10.83 -3.80
N MET A 158 -0.42 -9.53 -3.66
CA MET A 158 -1.65 -8.80 -3.87
C MET A 158 -1.83 -8.47 -5.36
N PRO A 159 -2.91 -8.90 -6.03
CA PRO A 159 -3.24 -8.42 -7.37
C PRO A 159 -3.39 -6.89 -7.37
N ILE A 160 -2.65 -6.19 -8.24
CA ILE A 160 -2.70 -4.72 -8.28
C ILE A 160 -4.08 -4.20 -8.68
N THR A 161 -4.82 -4.98 -9.46
CA THR A 161 -6.17 -4.64 -9.92
C THR A 161 -7.13 -4.36 -8.77
N ILE A 162 -7.01 -5.05 -7.64
CA ILE A 162 -7.86 -4.82 -6.46
C ILE A 162 -7.64 -3.41 -5.88
N TRP A 163 -6.39 -2.96 -5.86
CA TRP A 163 -6.09 -1.58 -5.44
C TRP A 163 -6.59 -0.56 -6.47
N GLN A 164 -6.38 -0.82 -7.75
CA GLN A 164 -6.85 0.04 -8.84
C GLN A 164 -8.38 0.18 -8.82
N GLU A 165 -9.11 -0.92 -8.72
CA GLU A 165 -10.58 -0.94 -8.67
C GLU A 165 -11.13 -0.11 -7.50
N ILE A 166 -10.55 -0.23 -6.30
CA ILE A 166 -11.03 0.54 -5.15
C ILE A 166 -10.68 2.02 -5.25
N MET A 167 -9.53 2.36 -5.86
CA MET A 167 -9.17 3.74 -6.11
C MET A 167 -10.08 4.37 -7.18
N ASP A 168 -10.36 3.66 -8.27
CA ASP A 168 -11.26 4.13 -9.32
C ASP A 168 -12.70 4.30 -8.82
N GLN A 169 -13.15 3.44 -7.90
CA GLN A 169 -14.45 3.57 -7.27
C GLN A 169 -14.57 4.83 -6.40
N HIS A 170 -13.54 5.19 -5.66
CA HIS A 170 -13.55 6.33 -4.73
C HIS A 170 -13.12 7.63 -5.40
N TYR A 171 -12.23 7.56 -6.38
CA TYR A 171 -11.63 8.70 -7.09
C TYR A 171 -11.71 8.51 -8.60
N PRO A 172 -12.93 8.41 -9.17
CA PRO A 172 -13.12 8.13 -10.59
C PRO A 172 -12.45 9.22 -11.44
N ASN A 173 -11.64 8.80 -12.42
CA ASN A 173 -10.91 9.68 -13.34
C ASN A 173 -10.08 10.78 -12.64
N SER A 174 -9.56 10.49 -11.46
CA SER A 174 -8.80 11.45 -10.67
C SER A 174 -7.36 10.99 -10.48
N ALA A 175 -6.44 11.95 -10.47
CA ALA A 175 -5.06 11.77 -10.05
C ALA A 175 -4.70 12.75 -8.94
N TRP A 176 -3.68 12.45 -8.17
CA TRP A 176 -3.25 13.29 -7.06
C TRP A 176 -1.76 13.55 -7.12
N ILE A 177 -1.38 14.82 -6.94
CA ILE A 177 0.01 15.24 -6.88
C ILE A 177 0.24 16.11 -5.63
N PRO A 178 1.30 15.90 -4.87
CA PRO A 178 1.73 16.83 -3.84
C PRO A 178 2.50 17.98 -4.49
N LEU A 179 2.12 19.20 -4.16
CA LEU A 179 2.84 20.40 -4.56
C LEU A 179 3.47 21.06 -3.34
N GLU A 180 4.67 21.63 -3.52
CA GLU A 180 5.23 22.53 -2.54
C GLU A 180 4.29 23.74 -2.34
N ARG A 181 4.12 24.19 -1.12
CA ARG A 181 3.18 25.25 -0.77
C ARG A 181 3.37 26.52 -1.58
N GLY A 182 4.64 26.96 -1.76
CA GLY A 182 4.94 28.15 -2.53
C GLY A 182 4.58 28.03 -4.03
N VAL A 183 4.69 26.81 -4.58
CA VAL A 183 4.24 26.53 -5.96
C VAL A 183 2.72 26.56 -6.04
N PHE A 184 2.04 25.92 -5.05
CA PHE A 184 0.58 25.96 -4.96
C PHE A 184 0.02 27.37 -4.85
N ASP A 185 0.61 28.22 -3.99
CA ASP A 185 0.17 29.60 -3.81
C ASP A 185 0.30 30.41 -5.11
N ARG A 186 1.39 30.24 -5.86
CA ARG A 186 1.57 30.86 -7.17
C ARG A 186 0.55 30.37 -8.20
N LEU A 187 0.25 29.06 -8.19
CA LEU A 187 -0.73 28.46 -9.07
C LEU A 187 -2.14 28.97 -8.74
N TYR A 188 -2.44 29.13 -7.47
CA TYR A 188 -3.71 29.70 -6.99
C TYR A 188 -3.88 31.15 -7.45
N GLU A 189 -2.86 32.01 -7.32
CA GLU A 189 -2.86 33.40 -7.79
C GLU A 189 -3.00 33.46 -9.32
N TYR A 190 -2.32 32.59 -10.05
CA TYR A 190 -2.47 32.49 -11.51
C TYR A 190 -3.91 32.18 -11.89
N ARG A 191 -4.54 31.16 -11.27
CA ARG A 191 -5.95 30.78 -11.51
C ARG A 191 -6.90 31.97 -11.28
N ARG A 192 -6.71 32.67 -10.17
CA ARG A 192 -7.53 33.86 -9.84
C ARG A 192 -7.36 34.97 -10.87
N ARG A 193 -6.15 35.23 -11.33
CA ARG A 193 -5.86 36.28 -12.33
C ARG A 193 -6.46 35.98 -13.70
N VAL A 194 -6.43 34.72 -14.12
CA VAL A 194 -6.95 34.32 -15.47
C VAL A 194 -8.44 34.02 -15.45
N GLY A 195 -9.09 33.99 -14.26
CA GLY A 195 -10.54 33.86 -14.13
C GLY A 195 -11.10 32.49 -14.49
N VAL A 196 -10.28 31.41 -14.37
CA VAL A 196 -10.77 30.04 -14.59
C VAL A 196 -11.31 29.43 -13.30
N SER A 197 -12.38 28.62 -13.44
CA SER A 197 -13.11 28.09 -12.28
C SER A 197 -12.52 26.79 -11.73
N SER A 198 -11.89 25.95 -12.55
CA SER A 198 -11.35 24.66 -12.14
C SER A 198 -9.83 24.58 -12.20
N TRP A 199 -9.25 23.62 -11.47
CA TRP A 199 -7.82 23.34 -11.50
C TRP A 199 -7.40 22.68 -12.82
N GLU A 200 -8.25 21.82 -13.38
CA GLU A 200 -8.02 21.16 -14.66
C GLU A 200 -7.83 22.20 -15.77
N GLN A 201 -8.77 23.15 -15.89
CA GLN A 201 -8.68 24.24 -16.86
C GLN A 201 -7.42 25.09 -16.65
N THR A 202 -7.02 25.30 -15.41
CA THR A 202 -5.82 26.06 -15.07
C THR A 202 -4.58 25.34 -15.58
N ILE A 203 -4.49 24.05 -15.33
CA ILE A 203 -3.35 23.20 -15.74
C ILE A 203 -3.32 23.03 -17.26
N GLU A 204 -4.48 22.74 -17.88
CA GLU A 204 -4.58 22.64 -19.34
C GLU A 204 -4.11 23.92 -20.05
N ARG A 205 -4.48 25.09 -19.51
CA ARG A 205 -4.02 26.37 -20.07
C ARG A 205 -2.52 26.58 -19.92
N LEU A 206 -1.91 26.13 -18.83
CA LEU A 206 -0.46 26.18 -18.65
C LEU A 206 0.26 25.23 -19.62
N LEU A 207 -0.24 24.00 -19.75
CA LEU A 207 0.28 23.01 -20.69
C LEU A 207 0.18 23.48 -22.15
N ALA A 208 -0.91 24.13 -22.53
CA ALA A 208 -1.09 24.69 -23.86
C ALA A 208 -0.17 25.90 -24.16
N SER A 209 0.37 26.56 -23.13
CA SER A 209 1.28 27.70 -23.31
C SER A 209 2.74 27.30 -23.54
N GLU A 210 3.10 26.04 -23.24
CA GLU A 210 4.40 25.46 -23.59
C GLU A 210 4.23 24.46 -24.73
N PRO A 211 4.88 24.66 -25.89
CA PRO A 211 4.93 23.62 -26.94
C PRO A 211 5.65 22.40 -26.33
N ILE A 212 4.96 21.28 -26.22
CA ILE A 212 5.60 20.01 -25.87
C ILE A 212 6.52 19.67 -27.06
N GLU A 213 7.83 19.93 -26.95
CA GLU A 213 8.80 19.33 -27.86
C GLU A 213 8.67 17.81 -27.73
N ALA A 214 8.20 17.16 -28.78
CA ALA A 214 8.22 15.71 -28.85
C ALA A 214 9.67 15.23 -28.59
N PRO A 215 9.88 14.14 -27.83
CA PRO A 215 11.21 13.65 -27.56
C PRO A 215 11.91 13.37 -28.90
N ASN A 216 12.96 14.10 -29.17
CA ASN A 216 13.74 14.04 -30.43
C ASN A 216 14.19 12.60 -30.68
N GLY A 217 13.53 11.97 -31.66
CA GLY A 217 14.04 10.78 -32.28
C GLY A 217 15.31 11.15 -33.07
N LYS A 218 16.38 10.41 -32.80
CA LYS A 218 17.56 10.16 -33.63
C LYS A 218 18.14 11.34 -34.40
N THR A 219 19.22 11.86 -33.89
CA THR A 219 20.22 12.54 -34.71
C THR A 219 21.03 11.45 -35.44
N ASP A 220 20.72 11.20 -36.69
CA ASP A 220 21.64 10.53 -37.63
C ASP A 220 22.84 11.45 -37.81
N LEU A 221 24.00 11.01 -37.37
CA LEU A 221 25.29 11.59 -37.75
C LEU A 221 25.67 11.06 -39.16
N PRO A 222 25.93 11.92 -40.14
CA PRO A 222 26.53 11.49 -41.39
C PRO A 222 28.01 11.16 -41.20
N ALA A 223 28.46 10.24 -42.05
CA ALA A 223 29.79 9.65 -42.14
C ALA A 223 30.99 10.62 -42.18
#